data_b64898ed9590c459ba710c19873c7778
#
_entry.id   b64898ed9590c459ba710c19873c7778
#
_cell.length_a   1.000
_cell.length_b   1.000
_cell.length_c   1.000
_cell.angle_alpha   90.00
_cell.angle_beta   90.00
_cell.angle_gamma   90.00
#
_symmetry.space_group_name_H-M   'P 1'
#
loop_
_entity.id
_entity.type
_entity.pdbx_description
1 polymer ?
#
loop_
_entity_poly.entity_id
_entity_poly.type
_entity_poly.pdbx_seq_one_letter_code
_entity_poly.pdbx_strand_id
1 'polypeptide(L)'
;MSIRCLAVLLFHDDEDLVADQIEYYKYKNNHDIIVFNHNSTDNTKYNIEKYSDDILCIYELSSKINFANHEVFDTIFKILDQNPNIKKNEIKISNTNGYNLNFKENYDWISFPESDEFLEGPDRKKTFYEYLCDIHNKKEITSIKYLTFTYWFTEKDDMEVESPVERIKYYCVNKPGDTSLYKTKSINGNSSAKFFTWRANKIEKTFFGHPKNNNNRNLLIWNTRHYEIREKKHLINKLKDRADNNNGCHHYKIMNEKLKTNSFYDLKSNELYFDDGINDLNMNEKFNWTKIYPYS
;
A
#
# COMPACT_ATOMS: atom_id res chain seq x y z
N MET A 1 13.20 4.64 24.02
CA MET A 1 12.44 5.90 23.78
C MET A 1 11.24 5.49 22.95
N SER A 2 10.03 5.75 23.40
CA SER A 2 8.84 5.48 22.57
C SER A 2 8.73 6.58 21.51
N ILE A 3 8.52 6.18 20.26
CA ILE A 3 8.23 7.10 19.15
C ILE A 3 6.73 7.10 18.87
N ARG A 4 6.24 8.14 18.22
CA ARG A 4 4.86 8.22 17.73
C ARG A 4 4.82 8.02 16.23
N CYS A 5 4.07 7.03 15.81
CA CYS A 5 3.90 6.67 14.41
C CYS A 5 2.45 6.82 13.98
N LEU A 6 2.23 7.32 12.77
CA LEU A 6 0.93 7.46 12.15
C LEU A 6 0.86 6.63 10.87
N ALA A 7 -0.20 5.85 10.72
CA ALA A 7 -0.56 5.23 9.44
C ALA A 7 -1.75 5.97 8.83
N VAL A 8 -1.59 6.38 7.58
CA VAL A 8 -2.65 7.02 6.78
C VAL A 8 -3.12 5.98 5.77
N LEU A 9 -4.28 5.39 6.03
CA LEU A 9 -4.86 4.32 5.23
C LEU A 9 -5.87 4.88 4.23
N LEU A 10 -5.79 4.44 2.98
CA LEU A 10 -6.71 4.84 1.92
C LEU A 10 -7.40 3.60 1.37
N PHE A 11 -8.72 3.53 1.49
CA PHE A 11 -9.55 2.43 1.01
C PHE A 11 -10.44 2.84 -0.18
N HIS A 12 -10.63 1.93 -1.12
CA HIS A 12 -11.60 2.02 -2.21
C HIS A 12 -12.03 0.62 -2.65
N ASP A 13 -13.21 0.17 -2.22
CA ASP A 13 -13.75 -1.16 -2.48
C ASP A 13 -12.78 -2.30 -2.06
N ASP A 14 -12.32 -2.22 -0.80
CA ASP A 14 -11.37 -3.15 -0.17
C ASP A 14 -11.96 -3.77 1.11
N GLU A 15 -13.26 -4.14 1.09
CA GLU A 15 -13.99 -4.65 2.26
C GLU A 15 -13.30 -5.81 2.99
N ASP A 16 -12.55 -6.62 2.24
CA ASP A 16 -11.84 -7.81 2.69
C ASP A 16 -10.49 -7.52 3.37
N LEU A 17 -9.96 -6.30 3.27
CA LEU A 17 -8.67 -5.92 3.86
C LEU A 17 -8.77 -4.91 5.01
N VAL A 18 -9.93 -4.32 5.25
CA VAL A 18 -10.08 -3.28 6.29
C VAL A 18 -9.62 -3.77 7.65
N ALA A 19 -10.08 -4.95 8.07
CA ALA A 19 -9.72 -5.53 9.36
C ALA A 19 -8.22 -5.80 9.44
N ASP A 20 -7.67 -6.51 8.44
CA ASP A 20 -6.26 -6.86 8.38
C ASP A 20 -5.34 -5.62 8.46
N GLN A 21 -5.68 -4.56 7.75
CA GLN A 21 -4.91 -3.32 7.74
C GLN A 21 -4.94 -2.60 9.09
N ILE A 22 -6.13 -2.45 9.68
CA ILE A 22 -6.27 -1.77 10.97
C ILE A 22 -5.55 -2.57 12.06
N GLU A 23 -5.77 -3.88 12.12
CA GLU A 23 -5.12 -4.75 13.10
C GLU A 23 -3.60 -4.74 12.95
N TYR A 24 -3.12 -4.76 11.72
CA TYR A 24 -1.69 -4.73 11.43
C TYR A 24 -1.04 -3.43 11.91
N TYR A 25 -1.57 -2.28 11.55
CA TYR A 25 -0.96 -1.00 11.91
C TYR A 25 -1.22 -0.61 13.36
N LYS A 26 -2.43 -0.81 13.88
CA LYS A 26 -2.81 -0.41 15.24
C LYS A 26 -2.19 -1.32 16.29
N TYR A 27 -2.51 -2.61 16.21
CA TYR A 27 -2.20 -3.52 17.31
C TYR A 27 -0.83 -4.18 17.16
N LYS A 28 -0.45 -4.61 15.96
CA LYS A 28 0.84 -5.24 15.75
C LYS A 28 1.99 -4.24 15.68
N ASN A 29 1.75 -3.05 15.12
CA ASN A 29 2.80 -2.06 14.85
C ASN A 29 2.63 -0.73 15.60
N ASN A 30 1.74 -0.65 16.57
CA ASN A 30 1.59 0.48 17.49
C ASN A 30 1.52 1.85 16.79
N HIS A 31 0.79 1.95 15.69
CA HIS A 31 0.52 3.19 14.98
C HIS A 31 -0.82 3.78 15.41
N ASP A 32 -0.88 5.09 15.50
CA ASP A 32 -2.16 5.78 15.41
C ASP A 32 -2.65 5.71 13.95
N ILE A 33 -3.97 5.69 13.72
CA ILE A 33 -4.55 5.49 12.41
C ILE A 33 -5.46 6.63 12.02
N ILE A 34 -5.32 7.08 10.78
CA ILE A 34 -6.29 7.90 10.06
C ILE A 34 -6.74 7.13 8.82
N VAL A 35 -8.02 7.15 8.56
CA VAL A 35 -8.61 6.47 7.41
C VAL A 35 -9.22 7.47 6.43
N PHE A 36 -8.96 7.24 5.17
CA PHE A 36 -9.63 7.87 4.03
C PHE A 36 -10.42 6.79 3.28
N ASN A 37 -11.73 6.93 3.22
CA ASN A 37 -12.59 6.12 2.38
C ASN A 37 -12.92 6.88 1.11
N HIS A 38 -12.47 6.38 -0.05
CA HIS A 38 -12.71 7.02 -1.33
C HIS A 38 -13.92 6.40 -2.03
N ASN A 39 -15.13 6.86 -1.68
CA ASN A 39 -16.38 6.52 -2.38
C ASN A 39 -16.57 5.01 -2.58
N SER A 40 -16.26 4.18 -1.58
CA SER A 40 -16.47 2.73 -1.66
C SER A 40 -17.94 2.38 -1.80
N THR A 41 -18.23 1.38 -2.63
CA THR A 41 -19.58 0.90 -2.97
C THR A 41 -19.91 -0.46 -2.35
N ASP A 42 -18.91 -1.14 -1.82
CA ASP A 42 -19.02 -2.40 -1.07
C ASP A 42 -19.17 -2.16 0.45
N ASN A 43 -18.89 -3.18 1.27
CA ASN A 43 -18.96 -3.06 2.74
C ASN A 43 -17.73 -2.38 3.37
N THR A 44 -16.78 -1.85 2.60
CA THR A 44 -15.57 -1.17 3.12
C THR A 44 -15.92 -0.15 4.19
N LYS A 45 -16.88 0.75 3.92
CA LYS A 45 -17.29 1.76 4.87
C LYS A 45 -17.84 1.16 6.18
N TYR A 46 -18.72 0.19 6.06
CA TYR A 46 -19.30 -0.50 7.23
C TYR A 46 -18.20 -1.19 8.06
N ASN A 47 -17.21 -1.80 7.39
CA ASN A 47 -16.10 -2.44 8.09
C ASN A 47 -15.18 -1.42 8.78
N ILE A 48 -14.92 -0.24 8.18
CA ILE A 48 -14.19 0.85 8.82
C ILE A 48 -14.92 1.34 10.09
N GLU A 49 -16.25 1.49 10.04
CA GLU A 49 -17.06 1.96 11.17
C GLU A 49 -16.98 1.04 12.40
N LYS A 50 -16.75 -0.26 12.22
CA LYS A 50 -16.51 -1.21 13.33
C LYS A 50 -15.28 -0.89 14.17
N TYR A 51 -14.29 -0.23 13.58
CA TYR A 51 -13.05 0.17 14.24
C TYR A 51 -12.99 1.66 14.58
N SER A 52 -14.14 2.34 14.63
CA SER A 52 -14.21 3.79 14.87
C SER A 52 -13.49 4.25 16.14
N ASP A 53 -13.48 3.42 17.19
CA ASP A 53 -12.81 3.74 18.46
C ASP A 53 -11.28 3.66 18.37
N ASP A 54 -10.75 2.91 17.41
CA ASP A 54 -9.31 2.74 17.17
C ASP A 54 -8.74 3.76 16.18
N ILE A 55 -9.62 4.45 15.44
CA ILE A 55 -9.28 5.37 14.37
C ILE A 55 -9.41 6.81 14.87
N LEU A 56 -8.36 7.60 14.70
CA LEU A 56 -8.36 9.01 15.10
C LEU A 56 -9.33 9.86 14.27
N CYS A 57 -9.31 9.68 12.96
CA CYS A 57 -10.18 10.41 12.04
C CYS A 57 -10.55 9.51 10.85
N ILE A 58 -11.82 9.62 10.44
CA ILE A 58 -12.33 8.98 9.22
C ILE A 58 -12.79 10.07 8.26
N TYR A 59 -12.21 10.10 7.08
CA TYR A 59 -12.51 11.03 6.00
C TYR A 59 -13.20 10.31 4.85
N GLU A 60 -14.39 10.75 4.50
CA GLU A 60 -15.11 10.31 3.31
C GLU A 60 -14.79 11.24 2.15
N LEU A 61 -14.10 10.73 1.14
CA LEU A 61 -13.75 11.46 -0.06
C LEU A 61 -14.81 11.28 -1.15
N SER A 62 -15.16 12.37 -1.82
CA SER A 62 -16.14 12.37 -2.90
C SER A 62 -15.61 11.64 -4.15
N SER A 63 -16.51 10.98 -4.90
CA SER A 63 -16.25 10.44 -6.25
C SER A 63 -15.76 11.49 -7.28
N LYS A 64 -15.91 12.78 -6.98
CA LYS A 64 -15.35 13.87 -7.81
C LYS A 64 -13.83 13.96 -7.75
N ILE A 65 -13.22 13.36 -6.72
CA ILE A 65 -11.76 13.25 -6.57
C ILE A 65 -11.34 12.03 -7.38
N ASN A 66 -10.53 12.22 -8.40
CA ASN A 66 -10.10 11.12 -9.26
C ASN A 66 -9.01 10.27 -8.59
N PHE A 67 -9.33 9.02 -8.26
CA PHE A 67 -8.40 8.09 -7.64
C PHE A 67 -7.18 7.77 -8.53
N ALA A 68 -7.39 7.67 -9.85
CA ALA A 68 -6.33 7.26 -10.77
C ALA A 68 -5.27 8.34 -11.08
N ASN A 69 -5.54 9.60 -10.76
CA ASN A 69 -4.69 10.74 -11.14
C ASN A 69 -3.87 11.34 -9.98
N HIS A 70 -3.62 10.58 -8.92
CA HIS A 70 -2.95 11.08 -7.71
C HIS A 70 -3.67 12.27 -7.03
N GLU A 71 -4.82 12.68 -7.52
CA GLU A 71 -5.61 13.78 -6.95
C GLU A 71 -6.05 13.48 -5.52
N VAL A 72 -6.34 12.20 -5.25
CA VAL A 72 -6.67 11.71 -3.91
C VAL A 72 -5.53 11.97 -2.93
N PHE A 73 -4.30 11.68 -3.30
CA PHE A 73 -3.13 11.92 -2.45
C PHE A 73 -2.86 13.41 -2.25
N ASP A 74 -3.03 14.24 -3.29
CA ASP A 74 -2.95 15.69 -3.15
C ASP A 74 -3.99 16.22 -2.16
N THR A 75 -5.18 15.65 -2.15
CA THR A 75 -6.24 15.99 -1.21
C THR A 75 -5.88 15.57 0.20
N ILE A 76 -5.38 14.33 0.39
CA ILE A 76 -4.89 13.83 1.67
C ILE A 76 -3.81 14.76 2.23
N PHE A 77 -2.81 15.14 1.42
CA PHE A 77 -1.77 16.07 1.87
C PHE A 77 -2.31 17.44 2.28
N LYS A 78 -3.24 18.00 1.52
CA LYS A 78 -3.88 19.26 1.88
C LYS A 78 -4.58 19.17 3.24
N ILE A 79 -5.21 18.02 3.52
CA ILE A 79 -5.85 17.75 4.83
C ILE A 79 -4.79 17.69 5.92
N LEU A 80 -3.74 16.89 5.72
CA LEU A 80 -2.66 16.73 6.69
C LEU A 80 -1.88 18.03 6.94
N ASP A 81 -1.76 18.90 5.94
CA ASP A 81 -1.16 20.24 6.05
C ASP A 81 -2.11 21.29 6.60
N GLN A 82 -3.34 20.94 6.98
CA GLN A 82 -4.38 21.87 7.44
C GLN A 82 -4.61 23.04 6.47
N ASN A 83 -4.52 22.77 5.17
CA ASN A 83 -4.63 23.80 4.14
C ASN A 83 -6.06 24.38 4.11
N PRO A 84 -6.26 25.70 4.30
CA PRO A 84 -7.57 26.32 4.34
C PRO A 84 -8.32 26.28 2.98
N ASN A 85 -7.62 25.97 1.89
CA ASN A 85 -8.20 25.92 0.54
C ASN A 85 -8.80 24.53 0.18
N ILE A 86 -9.03 23.67 1.17
CA ILE A 86 -9.75 22.40 0.93
C ILE A 86 -11.20 22.73 0.60
N LYS A 87 -11.70 22.19 -0.50
CA LYS A 87 -13.11 22.26 -0.83
C LYS A 87 -13.92 21.38 0.13
N LYS A 88 -14.48 22.01 1.16
CA LYS A 88 -15.24 21.31 2.23
C LYS A 88 -16.40 20.46 1.73
N ASN A 89 -16.90 20.72 0.54
CA ASN A 89 -18.00 19.95 -0.08
C ASN A 89 -17.56 18.60 -0.68
N GLU A 90 -16.26 18.35 -0.79
CA GLU A 90 -15.71 17.12 -1.35
C GLU A 90 -15.22 16.15 -0.26
N ILE A 91 -15.28 16.58 1.01
CA ILE A 91 -14.78 15.83 2.15
C ILE A 91 -15.79 15.90 3.28
N LYS A 92 -16.22 14.73 3.75
CA LYS A 92 -17.01 14.59 4.96
C LYS A 92 -16.15 13.93 6.04
N ILE A 93 -16.13 14.51 7.22
CA ILE A 93 -15.45 13.94 8.39
C ILE A 93 -16.50 13.25 9.22
N SER A 94 -16.39 11.94 9.42
CA SER A 94 -17.37 11.15 10.16
C SER A 94 -16.96 10.85 11.60
N ASN A 95 -15.66 10.86 11.88
CA ASN A 95 -15.16 10.73 13.25
C ASN A 95 -13.96 11.68 13.45
N THR A 96 -14.08 12.55 14.45
CA THR A 96 -12.94 13.32 14.96
C THR A 96 -12.99 13.18 16.47
N ASN A 97 -12.09 12.45 17.06
CA ASN A 97 -11.95 12.39 18.53
C ASN A 97 -11.47 13.73 19.12
N GLY A 98 -11.86 14.86 18.52
CA GLY A 98 -11.58 16.20 19.00
C GLY A 98 -10.12 16.67 18.85
N TYR A 99 -9.31 15.94 18.11
CA TYR A 99 -7.90 16.26 17.94
C TYR A 99 -7.69 17.31 16.84
N ASN A 100 -7.12 18.43 17.25
CA ASN A 100 -6.50 19.38 16.32
C ASN A 100 -5.13 18.81 15.94
N LEU A 101 -5.11 17.91 14.94
CA LEU A 101 -3.92 17.12 14.62
C LEU A 101 -2.97 17.94 13.74
N ASN A 102 -1.96 18.52 14.35
CA ASN A 102 -0.77 18.91 13.61
C ASN A 102 0.12 17.68 13.42
N PHE A 103 -0.11 16.94 12.34
CA PHE A 103 0.56 15.66 12.10
C PHE A 103 2.08 15.77 12.09
N LYS A 104 2.63 16.88 11.56
CA LYS A 104 4.07 17.09 11.46
C LYS A 104 4.75 17.33 12.82
N GLU A 105 4.03 17.89 13.77
CA GLU A 105 4.54 18.18 15.11
C GLU A 105 4.27 17.05 16.11
N ASN A 106 3.17 16.31 15.90
CA ASN A 106 2.71 15.30 16.84
C ASN A 106 3.28 13.90 16.59
N TYR A 107 3.87 13.65 15.42
CA TYR A 107 4.39 12.33 15.06
C TYR A 107 5.88 12.40 14.66
N ASP A 108 6.57 11.30 14.90
CA ASP A 108 7.96 11.10 14.47
C ASP A 108 8.02 10.54 13.05
N TRP A 109 7.12 9.59 12.75
CA TRP A 109 7.02 8.93 11.46
C TRP A 109 5.59 8.88 10.97
N ILE A 110 5.40 9.06 9.67
CA ILE A 110 4.10 8.89 9.00
C ILE A 110 4.28 7.90 7.85
N SER A 111 3.40 6.92 7.79
CA SER A 111 3.35 5.89 6.75
C SER A 111 2.07 6.03 5.92
N PHE A 112 2.19 5.81 4.61
CA PHE A 112 1.09 5.88 3.65
C PHE A 112 1.02 4.59 2.83
N PRO A 113 0.67 3.45 3.43
CA PRO A 113 0.46 2.23 2.68
C PRO A 113 -0.78 2.35 1.79
N GLU A 114 -0.76 1.72 0.62
CA GLU A 114 -1.99 1.43 -0.10
C GLU A 114 -2.81 0.39 0.69
N SER A 115 -4.12 0.30 0.47
CA SER A 115 -5.01 -0.60 1.23
C SER A 115 -4.61 -2.08 1.17
N ASP A 116 -3.91 -2.46 0.13
CA ASP A 116 -3.45 -3.81 -0.14
C ASP A 116 -1.95 -4.02 0.17
N GLU A 117 -1.30 -3.06 0.89
CA GLU A 117 0.13 -3.10 1.22
C GLU A 117 0.40 -3.11 2.73
N PHE A 118 1.28 -4.02 3.17
CA PHE A 118 1.71 -4.20 4.56
C PHE A 118 3.20 -3.93 4.66
N LEU A 119 3.57 -2.79 5.24
CA LEU A 119 4.96 -2.35 5.36
C LEU A 119 5.68 -3.14 6.45
N GLU A 120 6.81 -3.74 6.10
CA GLU A 120 7.63 -4.54 7.02
C GLU A 120 9.04 -3.96 7.13
N GLY A 121 9.79 -4.41 8.13
CA GLY A 121 11.22 -4.13 8.27
C GLY A 121 12.05 -4.83 7.19
N PRO A 122 13.39 -4.75 7.30
CA PRO A 122 14.29 -5.41 6.34
C PRO A 122 14.26 -6.94 6.46
N ASP A 123 13.87 -7.45 7.62
CA ASP A 123 13.67 -8.86 7.93
C ASP A 123 12.49 -9.03 8.90
N ARG A 124 12.21 -10.25 9.34
CA ARG A 124 11.08 -10.59 10.24
C ARG A 124 11.45 -10.75 11.71
N LYS A 125 12.63 -10.33 12.13
CA LYS A 125 13.09 -10.47 13.52
C LYS A 125 12.42 -9.49 14.47
N LYS A 126 11.89 -8.39 13.93
CA LYS A 126 11.22 -7.32 14.67
C LYS A 126 9.98 -6.87 13.95
N THR A 127 9.07 -6.25 14.67
CA THR A 127 7.93 -5.55 14.09
C THR A 127 8.38 -4.32 13.30
N PHE A 128 7.53 -3.82 12.41
CA PHE A 128 7.78 -2.59 11.67
C PHE A 128 8.04 -1.40 12.62
N TYR A 129 7.27 -1.31 13.70
CA TYR A 129 7.44 -0.28 14.73
C TYR A 129 8.81 -0.35 15.42
N GLU A 130 9.26 -1.54 15.80
CA GLU A 130 10.57 -1.72 16.44
C GLU A 130 11.72 -1.30 15.54
N TYR A 131 11.62 -1.58 14.23
CA TYR A 131 12.60 -1.09 13.26
C TYR A 131 12.59 0.43 13.12
N LEU A 132 11.42 1.08 13.16
CA LEU A 132 11.33 2.54 13.19
C LEU A 132 11.99 3.12 14.45
N CYS A 133 11.84 2.46 15.60
CA CYS A 133 12.55 2.84 16.84
C CYS A 133 14.07 2.77 16.66
N ASP A 134 14.59 1.70 16.06
CA ASP A 134 16.03 1.50 15.86
C ASP A 134 16.68 2.59 14.98
N ILE A 135 15.93 3.08 13.99
CA ILE A 135 16.45 4.11 13.08
C ILE A 135 16.10 5.54 13.49
N HIS A 136 15.28 5.72 14.54
CA HIS A 136 14.76 7.03 14.90
C HIS A 136 15.87 8.07 15.18
N ASN A 137 16.96 7.65 15.80
CA ASN A 137 18.09 8.55 16.14
C ASN A 137 19.01 8.84 14.94
N LYS A 138 18.88 8.12 13.83
CA LYS A 138 19.65 8.32 12.60
C LYS A 138 19.02 9.43 11.77
N LYS A 139 19.36 10.68 12.10
CA LYS A 139 18.70 11.88 11.54
C LYS A 139 18.89 12.06 10.03
N GLU A 140 19.90 11.44 9.46
CA GLU A 140 20.16 11.37 8.03
C GLU A 140 19.11 10.55 7.26
N ILE A 141 18.38 9.64 7.95
CA ILE A 141 17.31 8.85 7.37
C ILE A 141 16.02 9.65 7.48
N THR A 142 15.53 10.15 6.35
CA THR A 142 14.30 10.95 6.29
C THR A 142 13.12 10.21 5.67
N SER A 143 13.40 9.14 4.92
CA SER A 143 12.38 8.31 4.27
C SER A 143 12.88 6.88 4.08
N ILE A 144 11.93 5.96 3.89
CA ILE A 144 12.19 4.54 3.69
C ILE A 144 11.58 4.14 2.35
N LYS A 145 12.34 3.41 1.55
CA LYS A 145 11.87 2.73 0.33
C LYS A 145 11.49 1.29 0.63
N TYR A 146 10.61 0.76 -0.19
CA TYR A 146 10.15 -0.61 -0.02
C TYR A 146 10.34 -1.43 -1.28
N LEU A 147 10.82 -2.65 -1.10
CA LEU A 147 10.80 -3.70 -2.08
C LEU A 147 9.47 -4.42 -1.98
N THR A 148 8.75 -4.54 -3.09
CA THR A 148 7.41 -5.11 -3.11
C THR A 148 7.45 -6.61 -3.39
N PHE A 149 6.84 -7.38 -2.50
CA PHE A 149 6.55 -8.80 -2.64
C PHE A 149 5.06 -8.94 -2.94
N THR A 150 4.73 -9.27 -4.19
CA THR A 150 3.33 -9.35 -4.64
C THR A 150 2.77 -10.73 -4.37
N TYR A 151 1.74 -10.79 -3.53
CA TYR A 151 1.02 -12.01 -3.17
C TYR A 151 -0.11 -12.25 -4.16
N TRP A 152 -0.26 -13.52 -4.55
CA TRP A 152 -1.22 -13.94 -5.56
C TRP A 152 -2.04 -15.12 -5.05
N PHE A 153 -3.35 -15.09 -5.32
CA PHE A 153 -4.17 -16.28 -5.07
C PHE A 153 -3.79 -17.42 -6.00
N THR A 154 -3.85 -18.63 -5.49
CA THR A 154 -3.49 -19.85 -6.19
C THR A 154 -4.50 -20.97 -5.94
N GLU A 155 -4.32 -22.12 -6.56
CA GLU A 155 -5.12 -23.32 -6.34
C GLU A 155 -4.96 -23.91 -4.91
N LYS A 156 -4.03 -23.36 -4.11
CA LYS A 156 -3.76 -23.82 -2.74
C LYS A 156 -4.44 -22.97 -1.66
N ASP A 157 -5.02 -21.85 -2.06
CA ASP A 157 -5.66 -20.94 -1.11
C ASP A 157 -6.97 -21.54 -0.61
N ASP A 158 -7.16 -21.53 0.70
CA ASP A 158 -8.40 -21.92 1.34
C ASP A 158 -9.40 -20.76 1.28
N MET A 159 -10.36 -20.86 0.37
CA MET A 159 -11.36 -19.82 0.16
C MET A 159 -12.40 -19.69 1.29
N GLU A 160 -12.42 -20.61 2.25
CA GLU A 160 -13.23 -20.50 3.48
C GLU A 160 -12.60 -19.54 4.50
N VAL A 161 -11.32 -19.22 4.34
CA VAL A 161 -10.62 -18.22 5.15
C VAL A 161 -10.90 -16.82 4.57
N GLU A 162 -11.62 -16.01 5.33
CA GLU A 162 -12.05 -14.67 4.87
C GLU A 162 -10.87 -13.72 4.62
N SER A 163 -9.89 -13.69 5.53
CA SER A 163 -8.73 -12.80 5.43
C SER A 163 -7.81 -13.17 4.26
N PRO A 164 -7.64 -12.30 3.26
CA PRO A 164 -6.67 -12.52 2.19
C PRO A 164 -5.24 -12.69 2.70
N VAL A 165 -4.89 -11.99 3.78
CA VAL A 165 -3.56 -12.02 4.39
C VAL A 165 -3.27 -13.38 5.04
N GLU A 166 -4.31 -14.04 5.55
CA GLU A 166 -4.18 -15.36 6.15
C GLU A 166 -4.16 -16.48 5.11
N ARG A 167 -4.95 -16.38 4.03
CA ARG A 167 -5.07 -17.46 3.04
C ARG A 167 -4.02 -17.41 1.95
N ILE A 168 -3.65 -16.21 1.44
CA ILE A 168 -2.72 -16.08 0.32
C ILE A 168 -1.28 -16.13 0.84
N LYS A 169 -0.60 -17.24 0.54
CA LYS A 169 0.77 -17.52 1.03
C LYS A 169 1.80 -17.60 -0.09
N TYR A 170 1.39 -17.42 -1.35
CA TYR A 170 2.29 -17.52 -2.48
C TYR A 170 2.57 -16.13 -3.05
N TYR A 171 3.85 -15.84 -3.30
CA TYR A 171 4.28 -14.52 -3.75
C TYR A 171 5.34 -14.59 -4.84
N CYS A 172 5.49 -13.51 -5.56
CA CYS A 172 6.62 -13.22 -6.43
C CYS A 172 7.26 -11.88 -6.04
N VAL A 173 8.46 -11.67 -6.51
CA VAL A 173 9.22 -10.46 -6.22
C VAL A 173 9.11 -9.52 -7.41
N ASN A 174 8.51 -8.36 -7.22
CA ASN A 174 8.37 -7.27 -8.21
C ASN A 174 7.69 -7.57 -9.55
N LYS A 175 7.20 -6.52 -10.18
CA LYS A 175 6.62 -6.53 -11.54
C LYS A 175 7.70 -6.37 -12.61
N PRO A 176 7.45 -6.82 -13.86
CA PRO A 176 8.34 -6.56 -14.99
C PRO A 176 8.58 -5.05 -15.19
N GLY A 177 9.79 -4.68 -15.50
CA GLY A 177 10.24 -3.29 -15.53
C GLY A 177 10.88 -2.82 -14.24
N ASP A 178 10.66 -3.52 -13.12
CA ASP A 178 11.26 -3.28 -11.81
C ASP A 178 12.49 -4.16 -11.54
N THR A 179 12.84 -5.02 -12.48
CA THR A 179 13.98 -5.96 -12.43
C THR A 179 15.34 -5.28 -12.22
N SER A 180 15.41 -3.95 -12.38
CA SER A 180 16.61 -3.19 -12.06
C SER A 180 16.96 -3.20 -10.56
N LEU A 181 16.02 -3.52 -9.69
CA LEU A 181 16.26 -3.64 -8.24
C LEU A 181 17.14 -4.83 -7.87
N TYR A 182 17.11 -5.92 -8.64
CA TYR A 182 17.91 -7.12 -8.37
C TYR A 182 19.39 -6.97 -8.70
N LYS A 183 19.71 -6.04 -9.59
CA LYS A 183 21.10 -5.72 -9.86
C LYS A 183 21.53 -4.67 -8.86
N THR A 184 22.12 -5.09 -7.77
CA THR A 184 22.66 -4.27 -6.68
C THR A 184 23.47 -3.04 -7.13
N LYS A 185 23.82 -2.95 -8.40
CA LYS A 185 24.52 -1.80 -9.02
C LYS A 185 23.58 -0.70 -9.54
N SER A 186 22.26 -0.93 -9.58
CA SER A 186 21.33 0.03 -10.18
C SER A 186 20.40 0.75 -9.18
N ILE A 187 20.69 0.69 -7.89
CA ILE A 187 19.98 1.47 -6.86
C ILE A 187 20.00 2.99 -7.15
N ASN A 188 20.78 3.42 -8.11
CA ASN A 188 20.91 4.83 -8.52
C ASN A 188 19.94 5.28 -9.62
N GLY A 189 19.09 4.43 -10.15
CA GLY A 189 18.22 4.79 -11.27
C GLY A 189 16.79 4.35 -11.09
N ASN A 190 15.86 5.23 -11.29
CA ASN A 190 14.46 5.06 -11.70
C ASN A 190 13.74 3.73 -11.32
N SER A 191 14.06 3.13 -10.20
CA SER A 191 13.38 1.93 -9.77
C SER A 191 12.01 2.30 -9.19
N SER A 192 11.03 1.48 -9.46
CA SER A 192 9.66 1.52 -8.94
C SER A 192 9.53 1.30 -7.43
N ALA A 193 10.64 1.32 -6.70
CA ALA A 193 10.56 1.29 -5.24
C ALA A 193 9.74 2.49 -4.76
N LYS A 194 8.57 2.20 -4.21
CA LYS A 194 7.68 3.19 -3.66
C LYS A 194 8.20 3.71 -2.32
N PHE A 195 7.94 4.98 -2.01
CA PHE A 195 8.22 5.55 -0.69
C PHE A 195 6.91 5.63 0.07
N PHE A 196 6.84 4.96 1.20
CA PHE A 196 5.62 4.95 1.99
C PHE A 196 5.78 5.49 3.41
N THR A 197 7.01 5.73 3.86
CA THR A 197 7.27 6.17 5.24
C THR A 197 8.25 7.30 5.28
N TRP A 198 7.91 8.37 6.01
CA TRP A 198 8.72 9.57 6.18
C TRP A 198 8.77 10.02 7.62
N ARG A 199 9.84 10.74 7.97
CA ARG A 199 9.79 11.59 9.16
C ARG A 199 8.71 12.64 8.98
N ALA A 200 7.86 12.81 9.99
CA ALA A 200 6.70 13.67 9.91
C ALA A 200 7.06 15.11 9.52
N ASN A 201 8.16 15.65 10.05
CA ASN A 201 8.64 17.01 9.76
C ASN A 201 9.38 17.15 8.41
N LYS A 202 9.51 16.07 7.62
CA LYS A 202 10.21 16.04 6.32
C LYS A 202 9.30 15.65 5.16
N ILE A 203 8.00 15.55 5.40
CA ILE A 203 7.05 15.23 4.34
C ILE A 203 6.95 16.40 3.37
N GLU A 204 7.23 16.13 2.10
CA GLU A 204 7.10 17.07 0.99
C GLU A 204 6.13 16.50 -0.06
N LYS A 205 5.30 17.37 -0.67
CA LYS A 205 4.26 17.01 -1.65
C LYS A 205 4.77 16.24 -2.88
N THR A 206 6.05 16.34 -3.19
CA THR A 206 6.65 15.82 -4.43
C THR A 206 6.90 14.32 -4.42
N PHE A 207 6.59 13.61 -3.33
CA PHE A 207 7.01 12.23 -3.12
C PHE A 207 5.99 11.15 -3.46
N PHE A 208 4.75 11.52 -3.81
CA PHE A 208 3.79 10.54 -4.33
C PHE A 208 3.93 10.44 -5.85
N GLY A 209 4.51 9.40 -6.27
CA GLY A 209 4.86 9.11 -7.64
C GLY A 209 6.36 8.83 -7.72
N HIS A 210 6.79 8.11 -8.73
CA HIS A 210 8.19 7.74 -8.92
C HIS A 210 9.11 8.94 -8.73
N PRO A 211 10.02 8.93 -7.76
CA PRO A 211 10.87 10.07 -7.49
C PRO A 211 11.77 10.32 -8.68
N LYS A 212 11.49 11.38 -9.42
CA LYS A 212 12.44 11.92 -10.41
C LYS A 212 13.55 12.59 -9.60
N ASN A 213 14.73 12.01 -9.57
CA ASN A 213 15.95 12.54 -8.97
C ASN A 213 16.01 12.60 -7.43
N ASN A 214 16.36 11.51 -6.78
CA ASN A 214 16.89 11.57 -5.43
C ASN A 214 18.35 11.15 -5.40
N ASN A 215 19.24 12.15 -5.29
CA ASN A 215 20.66 11.99 -4.95
C ASN A 215 20.88 11.59 -3.47
N ASN A 216 19.85 11.11 -2.77
CA ASN A 216 19.95 10.72 -1.37
C ASN A 216 20.70 9.39 -1.24
N ARG A 217 21.97 9.48 -0.82
CA ARG A 217 22.91 8.38 -0.70
C ARG A 217 22.64 7.39 0.44
N ASN A 218 21.71 7.70 1.36
CA ASN A 218 21.43 6.89 2.56
C ASN A 218 19.99 6.33 2.51
N LEU A 219 19.69 5.54 1.47
CA LEU A 219 18.37 4.93 1.32
C LEU A 219 18.33 3.60 2.08
N LEU A 220 17.45 3.52 3.07
CA LEU A 220 17.01 2.24 3.60
C LEU A 220 16.01 1.63 2.64
N ILE A 221 16.16 0.34 2.37
CA ILE A 221 15.21 -0.45 1.63
C ILE A 221 14.67 -1.51 2.59
N TRP A 222 13.36 -1.49 2.81
CA TRP A 222 12.63 -2.46 3.60
C TRP A 222 11.66 -3.24 2.72
N ASN A 223 10.83 -4.07 3.30
CA ASN A 223 9.93 -4.95 2.57
C ASN A 223 8.48 -4.44 2.65
N THR A 224 7.67 -4.70 1.63
CA THR A 224 6.23 -4.60 1.71
C THR A 224 5.57 -5.84 1.09
N ARG A 225 4.60 -6.40 1.79
CA ARG A 225 3.71 -7.42 1.23
C ARG A 225 2.55 -6.73 0.54
N HIS A 226 2.29 -7.07 -0.71
CA HIS A 226 1.29 -6.43 -1.56
C HIS A 226 0.28 -7.47 -2.07
N TYR A 227 -0.97 -7.33 -1.66
CA TYR A 227 -2.08 -8.22 -1.97
C TYR A 227 -2.96 -7.66 -3.09
N GLU A 228 -2.35 -7.30 -4.22
CA GLU A 228 -3.02 -6.62 -5.34
C GLU A 228 -4.15 -7.44 -5.94
N ILE A 229 -4.01 -8.76 -5.98
CA ILE A 229 -4.96 -9.69 -6.61
C ILE A 229 -5.29 -10.80 -5.64
N ARG A 230 -6.46 -10.70 -5.01
CA ARG A 230 -6.85 -11.56 -3.89
C ARG A 230 -7.75 -12.73 -4.32
N GLU A 231 -8.51 -12.53 -5.38
CA GLU A 231 -9.36 -13.53 -6.01
C GLU A 231 -9.78 -13.09 -7.41
N LYS A 232 -10.35 -14.01 -8.21
CA LYS A 232 -10.78 -13.72 -9.58
C LYS A 232 -11.89 -12.67 -9.64
N LYS A 233 -12.87 -12.73 -8.72
CA LYS A 233 -13.97 -11.76 -8.65
C LYS A 233 -13.46 -10.36 -8.34
N HIS A 234 -12.57 -10.23 -7.35
CA HIS A 234 -11.92 -8.97 -6.99
C HIS A 234 -11.18 -8.38 -8.19
N LEU A 235 -10.38 -9.18 -8.89
CA LEU A 235 -9.66 -8.75 -10.08
C LEU A 235 -10.61 -8.23 -11.17
N ILE A 236 -11.71 -8.93 -11.45
CA ILE A 236 -12.69 -8.53 -12.44
C ILE A 236 -13.28 -7.16 -12.09
N ASN A 237 -13.65 -6.93 -10.84
CA ASN A 237 -14.20 -5.65 -10.37
C ASN A 237 -13.16 -4.53 -10.49
N LYS A 238 -11.95 -4.75 -9.96
CA LYS A 238 -10.84 -3.79 -10.04
C LYS A 238 -10.50 -3.39 -11.48
N LEU A 239 -10.60 -4.33 -12.42
CA LEU A 239 -10.36 -4.06 -13.85
C LEU A 239 -11.49 -3.30 -14.54
N LYS A 240 -12.74 -3.57 -14.19
CA LYS A 240 -13.88 -2.82 -14.70
C LYS A 240 -13.77 -1.36 -14.30
N ASP A 241 -13.58 -1.08 -13.02
CA ASP A 241 -13.50 0.29 -12.51
C ASP A 241 -12.36 1.09 -13.14
N ARG A 242 -11.22 0.44 -13.39
CA ARG A 242 -10.07 1.09 -14.01
C ARG A 242 -10.18 1.22 -15.54
N ALA A 243 -10.87 0.31 -16.21
CA ALA A 243 -11.11 0.38 -17.66
C ALA A 243 -12.08 1.51 -18.02
N ASP A 244 -13.12 1.71 -17.22
CA ASP A 244 -14.14 2.73 -17.46
C ASP A 244 -13.60 4.15 -17.27
N ASN A 245 -12.59 4.31 -16.43
CA ASN A 245 -11.98 5.62 -16.15
C ASN A 245 -10.89 6.06 -17.15
N ASN A 246 -10.68 5.37 -18.28
CA ASN A 246 -9.71 5.67 -19.35
C ASN A 246 -8.23 5.92 -18.92
N ASN A 247 -7.92 5.81 -17.64
CA ASN A 247 -6.65 6.15 -17.03
C ASN A 247 -5.84 4.91 -16.59
N GLY A 248 -6.25 3.73 -17.06
CA GLY A 248 -5.60 2.49 -16.69
C GLY A 248 -4.16 2.42 -17.15
N CYS A 249 -3.26 2.11 -16.25
CA CYS A 249 -1.91 1.70 -16.61
C CYS A 249 -1.99 0.61 -17.70
N HIS A 250 -1.01 0.58 -18.57
CA HIS A 250 -0.97 -0.32 -19.73
C HIS A 250 -1.22 -1.80 -19.35
N HIS A 251 -0.70 -2.25 -18.21
CA HIS A 251 -0.90 -3.61 -17.71
C HIS A 251 -2.37 -3.96 -17.40
N TYR A 252 -3.18 -3.03 -16.90
CA TYR A 252 -4.60 -3.28 -16.66
C TYR A 252 -5.39 -3.47 -17.96
N LYS A 253 -5.02 -2.75 -19.02
CA LYS A 253 -5.63 -2.96 -20.35
C LYS A 253 -5.36 -4.37 -20.86
N ILE A 254 -4.12 -4.87 -20.72
CA ILE A 254 -3.74 -6.23 -21.11
C ILE A 254 -4.50 -7.27 -20.28
N MET A 255 -4.59 -7.07 -18.95
CA MET A 255 -5.33 -7.98 -18.08
C MET A 255 -6.82 -8.03 -18.45
N ASN A 256 -7.44 -6.88 -18.74
CA ASN A 256 -8.83 -6.80 -19.16
C ASN A 256 -9.08 -7.54 -20.50
N GLU A 257 -8.16 -7.41 -21.48
CA GLU A 257 -8.26 -8.17 -22.73
C GLU A 257 -8.14 -9.68 -22.49
N LYS A 258 -7.24 -10.11 -21.60
CA LYS A 258 -7.12 -11.53 -21.24
C LYS A 258 -8.34 -12.07 -20.50
N LEU A 259 -9.01 -11.26 -19.68
CA LEU A 259 -10.29 -11.64 -19.07
C LEU A 259 -11.38 -11.85 -20.12
N LYS A 260 -11.49 -10.94 -21.10
CA LYS A 260 -12.48 -11.05 -22.20
C LYS A 260 -12.28 -12.32 -23.03
N THR A 261 -11.05 -12.75 -23.21
CA THR A 261 -10.71 -13.96 -23.99
C THR A 261 -10.68 -15.24 -23.16
N ASN A 262 -11.09 -15.21 -21.88
CA ASN A 262 -10.95 -16.33 -20.94
C ASN A 262 -9.49 -16.87 -20.83
N SER A 263 -8.50 -16.10 -21.26
CA SER A 263 -7.08 -16.45 -21.20
C SER A 263 -6.40 -15.94 -19.93
N PHE A 264 -7.18 -15.66 -18.89
CA PHE A 264 -6.66 -15.25 -17.60
C PHE A 264 -5.96 -16.44 -16.91
N TYR A 265 -4.76 -16.20 -16.44
CA TYR A 265 -3.97 -17.23 -15.79
C TYR A 265 -4.45 -17.51 -14.37
N ASP A 266 -4.82 -18.76 -14.12
CA ASP A 266 -4.72 -19.33 -12.79
C ASP A 266 -3.23 -19.56 -12.53
N LEU A 267 -2.60 -18.70 -11.74
CA LEU A 267 -1.21 -18.87 -11.34
C LEU A 267 -1.08 -20.13 -10.51
N LYS A 268 -0.10 -20.95 -10.85
CA LYS A 268 0.16 -22.18 -10.10
C LYS A 268 1.13 -21.92 -8.97
N SER A 269 0.85 -22.50 -7.81
CA SER A 269 1.68 -22.38 -6.61
C SER A 269 3.15 -22.75 -6.85
N ASN A 270 3.44 -23.70 -7.77
CA ASN A 270 4.81 -24.12 -8.09
C ASN A 270 5.61 -23.08 -8.90
N GLU A 271 4.96 -22.04 -9.41
CA GLU A 271 5.60 -20.91 -10.12
C GLU A 271 5.99 -19.78 -9.16
N LEU A 272 5.54 -19.82 -7.91
CA LEU A 272 5.67 -18.78 -6.91
C LEU A 272 6.52 -19.26 -5.72
N TYR A 273 7.00 -18.33 -4.90
CA TYR A 273 7.58 -18.62 -3.60
C TYR A 273 6.48 -18.80 -2.57
N PHE A 274 6.71 -19.68 -1.61
CA PHE A 274 5.82 -19.89 -0.48
C PHE A 274 6.29 -19.06 0.73
N ASP A 275 5.38 -18.34 1.33
CA ASP A 275 5.59 -17.61 2.58
C ASP A 275 5.13 -18.48 3.76
N ASP A 276 6.07 -18.94 4.57
CA ASP A 276 5.80 -19.71 5.79
C ASP A 276 5.49 -18.81 7.01
N GLY A 277 5.56 -17.50 6.84
CA GLY A 277 5.33 -16.53 7.91
C GLY A 277 6.50 -16.37 8.91
N ILE A 278 7.55 -17.18 8.78
CA ILE A 278 8.68 -17.25 9.74
C ILE A 278 9.97 -16.76 9.11
N ASN A 279 10.34 -17.33 7.96
CA ASN A 279 11.56 -17.00 7.27
C ASN A 279 11.44 -15.67 6.50
N ASP A 280 12.58 -15.03 6.27
CA ASP A 280 12.64 -13.81 5.45
C ASP A 280 12.19 -14.10 4.02
N LEU A 281 11.55 -13.12 3.40
CA LEU A 281 11.07 -13.26 2.03
C LEU A 281 12.21 -13.45 1.05
N ASN A 282 12.06 -14.42 0.15
CA ASN A 282 13.08 -14.74 -0.83
C ASN A 282 13.10 -13.70 -1.96
N MET A 283 14.25 -13.11 -2.22
CA MET A 283 14.45 -12.06 -3.23
C MET A 283 14.80 -12.59 -4.63
N ASN A 284 15.00 -13.90 -4.80
CA ASN A 284 15.31 -14.47 -6.11
C ASN A 284 14.05 -14.53 -6.98
N GLU A 285 14.15 -14.06 -8.21
CA GLU A 285 13.04 -14.09 -9.16
C GLU A 285 12.75 -15.55 -9.57
N LYS A 286 11.51 -15.99 -9.39
CA LYS A 286 11.02 -17.30 -9.79
C LYS A 286 9.93 -17.23 -10.85
N PHE A 287 9.12 -16.20 -10.80
CA PHE A 287 7.94 -16.03 -11.63
C PHE A 287 8.29 -15.46 -13.01
N ASN A 288 7.74 -16.03 -14.07
CA ASN A 288 7.89 -15.51 -15.42
C ASN A 288 6.79 -14.49 -15.74
N TRP A 289 7.08 -13.22 -15.57
CA TRP A 289 6.15 -12.12 -15.80
C TRP A 289 5.63 -11.99 -17.24
N THR A 290 6.38 -12.47 -18.24
CA THR A 290 5.93 -12.41 -19.64
C THR A 290 4.64 -13.21 -19.88
N LYS A 291 4.31 -14.14 -18.98
CA LYS A 291 3.03 -14.85 -19.01
C LYS A 291 1.84 -13.92 -18.80
N ILE A 292 1.96 -12.91 -17.92
CA ILE A 292 0.90 -11.95 -17.64
C ILE A 292 1.05 -10.70 -18.51
N TYR A 293 2.26 -10.21 -18.70
CA TYR A 293 2.58 -8.98 -19.42
C TYR A 293 3.46 -9.28 -20.65
N PRO A 294 2.90 -9.80 -21.74
CA PRO A 294 3.69 -10.28 -22.89
C PRO A 294 4.44 -9.19 -23.66
N TYR A 295 4.26 -7.92 -23.29
CA TYR A 295 4.87 -6.76 -23.96
C TYR A 295 5.77 -5.93 -23.02
N SER A 296 6.14 -6.47 -21.87
CA SER A 296 7.04 -5.82 -20.92
C SER A 296 8.52 -6.00 -21.28
#